data_e049b6e8b09de075020bbb0dbf53cd36
#
_entry.id   e049b6e8b09de075020bbb0dbf53cd36
#
_cell.length_a   1.000
_cell.length_b   1.000
_cell.length_c   1.000
_cell.angle_alpha   90.00
_cell.angle_beta   90.00
_cell.angle_gamma   90.00
#
_symmetry.space_group_name_H-M   'P 1'
#
loop_
_entity.id
_entity.type
_entity.pdbx_description
1 polymer ?
#
loop_
_entity_poly.entity_id
_entity_poly.type
_entity_poly.pdbx_seq_one_letter_code
_entity_poly.pdbx_strand_id
1 'polypeptide(L)'
;NITVSCNDVELVKNTDYTVSYSNNKNVGTATISITGIGDYTGTITKNFNIVARDISDTTIGSIPNQTYTGNSISALPVITYNGATLTKGTDYTLTYSNNVNVGTGTVTITGKGNFKGTTSKTFSISARAMSDTSVANISSQTYTGNVISPLPTITYNNKTLKKDTDYTLSYSDNINAGTATITITGKGNFTGMTSMTFIITQKSAEKLNISEIANQIYTGKKIKPNVVITDTER
;
A
#
# COMPACT_ATOMS: atom_id res chain seq x y z
N ASN A 1 -16.84 -28.11 40.00
CA ASN A 1 -17.95 -28.90 40.55
C ASN A 1 -18.73 -28.05 41.55
N ILE A 2 -20.06 -28.19 41.59
CA ILE A 2 -20.94 -27.54 42.56
C ILE A 2 -21.25 -28.61 43.61
N THR A 3 -20.98 -28.30 44.84
CA THR A 3 -21.39 -29.13 45.98
C THR A 3 -22.55 -28.41 46.69
N VAL A 4 -23.64 -29.08 46.91
CA VAL A 4 -24.81 -28.61 47.62
C VAL A 4 -24.97 -29.51 48.84
N SER A 5 -25.08 -28.92 50.04
CA SER A 5 -25.23 -29.69 51.28
C SER A 5 -26.38 -29.10 52.15
N CYS A 6 -26.97 -29.94 52.95
CA CYS A 6 -27.94 -29.54 53.98
C CYS A 6 -27.50 -30.24 55.31
N ASN A 7 -27.25 -29.43 56.37
CA ASN A 7 -26.75 -29.94 57.66
C ASN A 7 -25.55 -30.87 57.54
N ASP A 8 -24.54 -30.41 56.75
CA ASP A 8 -23.30 -31.15 56.45
C ASP A 8 -23.47 -32.49 55.67
N VAL A 9 -24.67 -32.78 55.21
CA VAL A 9 -24.95 -33.91 54.31
C VAL A 9 -24.94 -33.42 52.88
N GLU A 10 -24.09 -34.01 52.00
CA GLU A 10 -24.03 -33.69 50.56
C GLU A 10 -25.30 -34.17 49.86
N LEU A 11 -25.94 -33.32 49.12
CA LEU A 11 -27.15 -33.59 48.32
C LEU A 11 -26.78 -34.13 46.96
N VAL A 12 -27.61 -35.01 46.40
CA VAL A 12 -27.41 -35.71 45.14
C VAL A 12 -28.11 -34.96 44.02
N LYS A 13 -27.33 -34.51 43.00
CA LYS A 13 -27.86 -33.86 41.80
C LYS A 13 -28.81 -34.79 41.06
N ASN A 14 -29.92 -34.24 40.58
CA ASN A 14 -31.04 -34.88 39.90
C ASN A 14 -31.90 -35.80 40.77
N THR A 15 -31.56 -35.91 42.07
CA THR A 15 -32.40 -36.55 43.09
C THR A 15 -32.95 -35.55 44.06
N ASP A 16 -32.09 -34.69 44.60
CA ASP A 16 -32.44 -33.67 45.63
C ASP A 16 -32.51 -32.27 45.04
N TYR A 17 -31.81 -32.02 43.95
CA TYR A 17 -31.80 -30.71 43.26
C TYR A 17 -31.45 -30.79 41.78
N THR A 18 -31.87 -29.78 41.02
CA THR A 18 -31.42 -29.52 39.65
C THR A 18 -30.61 -28.26 39.56
N VAL A 19 -29.78 -28.14 38.52
CA VAL A 19 -28.92 -26.96 38.26
C VAL A 19 -29.20 -26.43 36.87
N SER A 20 -29.41 -25.14 36.76
CA SER A 20 -29.52 -24.41 35.48
C SER A 20 -28.60 -23.21 35.49
N TYR A 21 -28.27 -22.73 34.29
CA TYR A 21 -27.41 -21.58 34.07
C TYR A 21 -28.07 -20.59 33.13
N SER A 22 -27.86 -19.32 33.36
CA SER A 22 -28.25 -18.26 32.42
C SER A 22 -27.10 -17.27 32.22
N ASN A 23 -27.05 -16.65 31.02
CA ASN A 23 -26.02 -15.69 30.62
C ASN A 23 -24.57 -16.21 30.75
N ASN A 24 -24.38 -17.54 30.68
CA ASN A 24 -23.12 -18.22 30.99
C ASN A 24 -22.22 -18.48 29.76
N LYS A 25 -22.38 -17.70 28.68
CA LYS A 25 -21.60 -17.88 27.45
C LYS A 25 -20.69 -16.69 27.16
N ASN A 26 -21.16 -15.47 27.36
CA ASN A 26 -20.45 -14.26 27.01
C ASN A 26 -19.98 -13.51 28.26
N VAL A 27 -19.04 -12.60 28.07
CA VAL A 27 -18.58 -11.67 29.12
C VAL A 27 -19.75 -10.96 29.77
N GLY A 28 -19.74 -10.93 31.08
CA GLY A 28 -20.80 -10.34 31.90
C GLY A 28 -21.09 -11.14 33.14
N THR A 29 -22.23 -10.86 33.80
CA THR A 29 -22.65 -11.60 34.96
C THR A 29 -23.56 -12.75 34.57
N ALA A 30 -23.08 -13.97 34.85
CA ALA A 30 -23.84 -15.20 34.69
C ALA A 30 -24.50 -15.58 36.02
N THR A 31 -25.61 -16.29 35.95
CA THR A 31 -26.37 -16.79 37.11
C THR A 31 -26.44 -18.30 37.05
N ILE A 32 -26.18 -18.92 38.20
CA ILE A 32 -26.53 -20.31 38.47
C ILE A 32 -27.77 -20.37 39.32
N SER A 33 -28.72 -21.25 39.00
CA SER A 33 -29.93 -21.52 39.74
C SER A 33 -29.94 -22.99 40.17
N ILE A 34 -30.14 -23.20 41.48
CA ILE A 34 -30.27 -24.51 42.11
C ILE A 34 -31.72 -24.61 42.59
N THR A 35 -32.45 -25.56 42.02
CA THR A 35 -33.86 -25.79 42.34
C THR A 35 -34.00 -27.13 43.03
N GLY A 36 -34.55 -27.12 44.26
CA GLY A 36 -34.85 -28.30 45.04
C GLY A 36 -35.92 -29.17 44.36
N ILE A 37 -35.74 -30.52 44.47
CA ILE A 37 -36.71 -31.53 44.04
C ILE A 37 -36.76 -32.65 45.09
N GLY A 38 -37.70 -33.58 44.97
CA GLY A 38 -37.89 -34.63 45.95
C GLY A 38 -38.34 -34.08 47.31
N ASP A 39 -37.51 -34.28 48.33
CA ASP A 39 -37.74 -33.76 49.68
C ASP A 39 -37.39 -32.28 49.87
N TYR A 40 -36.88 -31.59 48.82
CA TYR A 40 -36.48 -30.20 48.82
C TYR A 40 -37.36 -29.39 47.89
N THR A 41 -37.57 -28.11 48.17
CA THR A 41 -38.34 -27.18 47.37
C THR A 41 -37.68 -25.80 47.33
N GLY A 42 -38.10 -24.95 46.37
CA GLY A 42 -37.59 -23.58 46.23
C GLY A 42 -36.35 -23.50 45.30
N THR A 43 -35.89 -22.28 45.05
CA THR A 43 -34.75 -22.01 44.17
C THR A 43 -33.79 -21.03 44.83
N ILE A 44 -32.51 -21.35 44.77
CA ILE A 44 -31.41 -20.49 45.23
C ILE A 44 -30.61 -20.06 43.97
N THR A 45 -30.26 -18.77 43.89
CA THR A 45 -29.42 -18.26 42.79
C THR A 45 -28.11 -17.71 43.31
N LYS A 46 -27.04 -17.85 42.49
CA LYS A 46 -25.74 -17.20 42.70
C LYS A 46 -25.23 -16.66 41.38
N ASN A 47 -24.59 -15.52 41.46
CA ASN A 47 -23.98 -14.86 40.32
C ASN A 47 -22.46 -15.15 40.29
N PHE A 48 -21.88 -15.21 39.08
CA PHE A 48 -20.45 -15.22 38.83
C PHE A 48 -20.15 -14.40 37.59
N ASN A 49 -18.93 -13.86 37.51
CA ASN A 49 -18.53 -13.05 36.37
C ASN A 49 -17.74 -13.88 35.36
N ILE A 50 -18.10 -13.74 34.09
CA ILE A 50 -17.30 -14.16 32.95
C ILE A 50 -16.47 -12.94 32.51
N VAL A 51 -15.16 -13.05 32.58
CA VAL A 51 -14.24 -11.95 32.24
C VAL A 51 -13.71 -12.10 30.82
N ALA A 52 -13.40 -10.98 30.17
CA ALA A 52 -12.89 -10.98 28.80
C ALA A 52 -11.51 -11.63 28.71
N ARG A 53 -11.33 -12.43 27.67
CA ARG A 53 -10.06 -13.07 27.29
C ARG A 53 -9.13 -12.03 26.66
N ASP A 54 -7.82 -12.14 26.89
CA ASP A 54 -6.87 -11.28 26.20
C ASP A 54 -6.79 -11.67 24.71
N ILE A 55 -6.81 -10.66 23.82
CA ILE A 55 -6.75 -10.91 22.37
C ILE A 55 -5.39 -11.45 21.96
N SER A 56 -4.34 -11.25 22.72
CA SER A 56 -3.01 -11.83 22.50
C SER A 56 -2.97 -13.35 22.62
N ASP A 57 -3.98 -13.96 23.28
CA ASP A 57 -4.12 -15.42 23.39
C ASP A 57 -4.74 -16.07 22.14
N THR A 58 -5.05 -15.28 21.12
CA THR A 58 -5.62 -15.76 19.85
C THR A 58 -4.52 -16.12 18.86
N THR A 59 -4.85 -16.95 17.88
CA THR A 59 -3.97 -17.22 16.75
C THR A 59 -4.20 -16.19 15.65
N ILE A 60 -3.17 -15.43 15.31
CA ILE A 60 -3.21 -14.45 14.23
C ILE A 60 -2.47 -15.02 13.02
N GLY A 61 -3.19 -15.28 11.94
CA GLY A 61 -2.65 -15.78 10.68
C GLY A 61 -1.63 -14.82 10.04
N SER A 62 -0.83 -15.37 9.14
CA SER A 62 0.08 -14.55 8.32
C SER A 62 -0.71 -13.61 7.39
N ILE A 63 -0.19 -12.43 7.18
CA ILE A 63 -0.72 -11.49 6.19
C ILE A 63 0.16 -11.61 4.94
N PRO A 64 -0.40 -11.91 3.76
CA PRO A 64 0.36 -11.96 2.51
C PRO A 64 1.07 -10.64 2.23
N ASN A 65 2.18 -10.73 1.49
CA ASN A 65 2.87 -9.54 1.00
C ASN A 65 1.92 -8.68 0.16
N GLN A 66 1.95 -7.39 0.41
CA GLN A 66 1.17 -6.38 -0.31
C GLN A 66 2.06 -5.68 -1.33
N THR A 67 1.47 -5.05 -2.34
CA THR A 67 2.20 -4.21 -3.29
C THR A 67 1.73 -2.77 -3.13
N TYR A 68 2.65 -1.82 -3.25
CA TYR A 68 2.33 -0.39 -3.18
C TYR A 68 1.18 -0.01 -4.12
N THR A 69 0.19 0.71 -3.58
CA THR A 69 -1.02 1.12 -4.30
C THR A 69 -1.16 2.63 -4.45
N GLY A 70 -0.28 3.41 -3.82
CA GLY A 70 -0.43 4.86 -3.71
C GLY A 70 -1.43 5.31 -2.64
N ASN A 71 -2.11 4.37 -1.98
CA ASN A 71 -3.10 4.62 -0.92
C ASN A 71 -2.83 3.73 0.29
N SER A 72 -3.54 3.99 1.41
CA SER A 72 -3.46 3.15 2.60
C SER A 72 -3.91 1.71 2.30
N ILE A 73 -3.15 0.74 2.77
CA ILE A 73 -3.42 -0.69 2.62
C ILE A 73 -4.04 -1.19 3.94
N SER A 74 -5.24 -1.75 3.86
CA SER A 74 -5.97 -2.30 5.00
C SER A 74 -5.94 -3.84 4.94
N ALA A 75 -4.76 -4.42 5.09
CA ALA A 75 -4.57 -5.86 5.08
C ALA A 75 -5.29 -6.53 6.26
N LEU A 76 -6.09 -7.56 5.98
CA LEU A 76 -6.95 -8.22 6.97
C LEU A 76 -6.34 -9.58 7.38
N PRO A 77 -5.86 -9.73 8.64
CA PRO A 77 -5.45 -11.03 9.16
C PRO A 77 -6.66 -11.92 9.47
N VAL A 78 -6.50 -13.22 9.30
CA VAL A 78 -7.43 -14.20 9.87
C VAL A 78 -7.08 -14.38 11.34
N ILE A 79 -8.05 -14.22 12.24
CA ILE A 79 -7.85 -14.36 13.69
C ILE A 79 -8.76 -15.48 14.18
N THR A 80 -8.20 -16.43 14.90
CA THR A 80 -8.94 -17.58 15.42
C THR A 80 -8.72 -17.79 16.91
N TYR A 81 -9.75 -18.28 17.58
CA TYR A 81 -9.68 -18.71 18.98
C TYR A 81 -10.44 -20.04 19.15
N ASN A 82 -9.79 -21.04 19.74
CA ASN A 82 -10.33 -22.40 19.88
C ASN A 82 -10.94 -22.96 18.56
N GLY A 83 -10.27 -22.73 17.43
CA GLY A 83 -10.70 -23.19 16.11
C GLY A 83 -11.80 -22.37 15.44
N ALA A 84 -12.41 -21.42 16.14
CA ALA A 84 -13.42 -20.52 15.57
C ALA A 84 -12.78 -19.22 15.07
N THR A 85 -13.21 -18.73 13.89
CA THR A 85 -12.77 -17.44 13.34
C THR A 85 -13.51 -16.30 14.05
N LEU A 86 -12.75 -15.31 14.52
CA LEU A 86 -13.28 -14.11 15.15
C LEU A 86 -13.81 -13.12 14.10
N THR A 87 -14.82 -12.35 14.50
CA THR A 87 -15.52 -11.39 13.63
C THR A 87 -15.08 -9.96 13.92
N LYS A 88 -14.54 -9.27 12.89
CA LYS A 88 -14.22 -7.84 12.98
C LYS A 88 -15.48 -7.02 13.30
N GLY A 89 -15.33 -6.07 14.22
CA GLY A 89 -16.44 -5.23 14.70
C GLY A 89 -17.18 -5.82 15.90
N THR A 90 -17.23 -7.14 16.06
CA THR A 90 -17.83 -7.85 17.19
C THR A 90 -16.77 -8.24 18.22
N ASP A 91 -15.76 -8.98 17.78
CA ASP A 91 -14.72 -9.56 18.65
C ASP A 91 -13.45 -8.73 18.71
N TYR A 92 -13.20 -7.90 17.69
CA TYR A 92 -12.03 -7.02 17.61
C TYR A 92 -12.24 -5.84 16.66
N THR A 93 -11.36 -4.83 16.77
CA THR A 93 -11.19 -3.73 15.82
C THR A 93 -9.76 -3.71 15.30
N LEU A 94 -9.53 -3.05 14.14
CA LEU A 94 -8.21 -2.91 13.52
C LEU A 94 -7.86 -1.44 13.31
N THR A 95 -6.59 -1.12 13.59
CA THR A 95 -5.96 0.13 13.16
C THR A 95 -4.65 -0.18 12.46
N TYR A 96 -4.16 0.75 11.65
CA TYR A 96 -2.98 0.54 10.82
C TYR A 96 -1.97 1.66 10.97
N SER A 97 -0.70 1.34 10.84
CA SER A 97 0.40 2.30 10.75
C SER A 97 1.43 1.85 9.72
N ASN A 98 2.16 2.81 9.13
CA ASN A 98 3.17 2.58 8.09
C ASN A 98 2.64 1.77 6.89
N ASN A 99 1.34 1.89 6.59
CA ASN A 99 0.62 1.06 5.64
C ASN A 99 0.40 1.71 4.27
N VAL A 100 1.23 2.71 3.90
CA VAL A 100 1.15 3.41 2.61
C VAL A 100 2.36 3.10 1.75
N ASN A 101 3.56 3.35 2.26
CA ASN A 101 4.81 3.26 1.50
C ASN A 101 5.44 1.86 1.58
N VAL A 102 6.36 1.59 0.66
CA VAL A 102 7.20 0.39 0.65
C VAL A 102 7.91 0.21 1.99
N GLY A 103 7.90 -1.01 2.50
CA GLY A 103 8.48 -1.36 3.79
C GLY A 103 7.59 -2.29 4.60
N THR A 104 7.58 -2.08 5.92
CA THR A 104 6.80 -2.89 6.86
C THR A 104 5.62 -2.11 7.41
N GLY A 105 4.43 -2.51 7.02
CA GLY A 105 3.17 -2.05 7.62
C GLY A 105 2.84 -2.82 8.90
N THR A 106 2.08 -2.19 9.79
CA THR A 106 1.63 -2.80 11.04
C THR A 106 0.11 -2.69 11.15
N VAL A 107 -0.54 -3.79 11.49
CA VAL A 107 -1.94 -3.82 11.92
C VAL A 107 -1.98 -4.04 13.43
N THR A 108 -2.68 -3.17 14.14
CA THR A 108 -2.96 -3.29 15.57
C THR A 108 -4.38 -3.82 15.72
N ILE A 109 -4.52 -4.87 16.53
CA ILE A 109 -5.75 -5.60 16.79
C ILE A 109 -6.14 -5.30 18.23
N THR A 110 -7.32 -4.70 18.43
CA THR A 110 -7.86 -4.38 19.76
C THR A 110 -9.07 -5.26 20.02
N GLY A 111 -9.03 -6.02 21.10
CA GLY A 111 -10.12 -6.89 21.53
C GLY A 111 -11.39 -6.11 21.86
N LYS A 112 -12.54 -6.73 21.60
CA LYS A 112 -13.89 -6.21 21.85
C LYS A 112 -14.83 -7.34 22.29
N GLY A 113 -15.91 -7.01 23.01
CA GLY A 113 -16.90 -7.98 23.45
C GLY A 113 -16.31 -9.02 24.42
N ASN A 114 -16.16 -10.25 23.96
CA ASN A 114 -15.56 -11.33 24.76
C ASN A 114 -14.02 -11.27 24.84
N PHE A 115 -13.40 -10.33 24.13
CA PHE A 115 -11.96 -10.13 24.12
C PHE A 115 -11.59 -8.72 24.62
N LYS A 116 -10.40 -8.59 25.20
CA LYS A 116 -9.80 -7.33 25.67
C LYS A 116 -8.32 -7.24 25.26
N GLY A 117 -7.67 -6.11 25.59
CA GLY A 117 -6.27 -5.89 25.32
C GLY A 117 -5.97 -5.58 23.83
N THR A 118 -4.71 -5.51 23.50
CA THR A 118 -4.21 -5.22 22.15
C THR A 118 -3.04 -6.11 21.79
N THR A 119 -2.95 -6.44 20.51
CA THR A 119 -1.79 -7.13 19.93
C THR A 119 -1.55 -6.58 18.52
N SER A 120 -0.46 -6.96 17.87
CA SER A 120 -0.15 -6.46 16.53
C SER A 120 0.43 -7.54 15.63
N LYS A 121 0.32 -7.33 14.32
CA LYS A 121 0.94 -8.14 13.28
C LYS A 121 1.51 -7.23 12.20
N THR A 122 2.67 -7.57 11.67
CA THR A 122 3.29 -6.85 10.57
C THR A 122 3.03 -7.53 9.23
N PHE A 123 3.12 -6.74 8.15
CA PHE A 123 3.07 -7.23 6.77
C PHE A 123 4.04 -6.40 5.90
N SER A 124 4.54 -7.01 4.84
CA SER A 124 5.43 -6.33 3.90
C SER A 124 4.66 -5.61 2.81
N ILE A 125 5.17 -4.47 2.37
CA ILE A 125 4.70 -3.72 1.20
C ILE A 125 5.86 -3.64 0.21
N SER A 126 5.74 -4.31 -0.93
CA SER A 126 6.72 -4.31 -2.01
C SER A 126 6.50 -3.12 -2.95
N ALA A 127 7.57 -2.71 -3.64
CA ALA A 127 7.51 -1.66 -4.65
C ALA A 127 6.63 -2.08 -5.85
N ARG A 128 5.99 -1.09 -6.45
CA ARG A 128 5.22 -1.22 -7.70
C ARG A 128 6.17 -1.18 -8.90
N ALA A 129 5.92 -2.00 -9.91
CA ALA A 129 6.69 -1.95 -11.14
C ALA A 129 6.50 -0.60 -11.86
N MET A 130 7.58 -0.01 -12.39
CA MET A 130 7.52 1.22 -13.16
C MET A 130 6.72 1.03 -14.48
N SER A 131 6.66 -0.19 -15.02
CA SER A 131 5.82 -0.55 -16.17
C SER A 131 4.31 -0.39 -15.94
N ASP A 132 3.87 -0.31 -14.67
CA ASP A 132 2.45 -0.13 -14.31
C ASP A 132 2.03 1.36 -14.28
N THR A 133 2.94 2.28 -14.62
CA THR A 133 2.68 3.72 -14.67
C THR A 133 2.25 4.16 -16.07
N SER A 134 1.55 5.28 -16.15
CA SER A 134 1.26 5.94 -17.43
C SER A 134 2.27 7.04 -17.67
N VAL A 135 2.91 7.02 -18.84
CA VAL A 135 3.86 8.05 -19.28
C VAL A 135 3.23 8.83 -20.44
N ALA A 136 3.09 10.14 -20.26
CA ALA A 136 2.53 10.99 -21.32
C ALA A 136 3.52 11.15 -22.49
N ASN A 137 2.99 11.19 -23.69
CA ASN A 137 3.79 11.43 -24.88
C ASN A 137 4.50 12.80 -24.84
N ILE A 138 5.69 12.84 -25.38
CA ILE A 138 6.46 14.06 -25.58
C ILE A 138 6.33 14.47 -27.06
N SER A 139 5.98 15.74 -27.28
CA SER A 139 5.98 16.32 -28.63
C SER A 139 7.39 16.32 -29.22
N SER A 140 7.49 16.30 -30.54
CA SER A 140 8.77 16.42 -31.25
C SER A 140 9.50 17.69 -30.84
N GLN A 141 10.83 17.58 -30.72
CA GLN A 141 11.74 18.66 -30.41
C GLN A 141 12.52 19.04 -31.67
N THR A 142 12.95 20.27 -31.80
CA THR A 142 13.80 20.68 -32.92
C THR A 142 15.27 20.57 -32.50
N TYR A 143 16.13 20.11 -33.42
CA TYR A 143 17.57 20.07 -33.21
C TYR A 143 18.13 21.45 -32.79
N THR A 144 18.89 21.47 -31.72
CA THR A 144 19.52 22.67 -31.14
C THR A 144 21.04 22.62 -31.13
N GLY A 145 21.65 21.48 -31.47
CA GLY A 145 23.08 21.23 -31.31
C GLY A 145 23.50 20.89 -29.87
N ASN A 146 22.58 20.98 -28.92
CA ASN A 146 22.81 20.69 -27.49
C ASN A 146 21.98 19.47 -27.06
N VAL A 147 22.26 18.98 -25.84
CA VAL A 147 21.47 17.91 -25.21
C VAL A 147 20.02 18.36 -25.03
N ILE A 148 19.07 17.55 -25.50
CA ILE A 148 17.62 17.77 -25.37
C ILE A 148 17.08 16.77 -24.35
N SER A 149 16.58 17.27 -23.22
CA SER A 149 16.17 16.45 -22.08
C SER A 149 14.77 16.81 -21.60
N PRO A 150 13.72 16.56 -22.40
CA PRO A 150 12.35 16.88 -22.03
C PRO A 150 11.90 16.04 -20.84
N LEU A 151 11.08 16.63 -19.95
CA LEU A 151 10.54 15.98 -18.77
C LEU A 151 9.16 15.38 -19.06
N PRO A 152 8.99 14.05 -19.09
CA PRO A 152 7.69 13.42 -19.26
C PRO A 152 6.82 13.57 -18.00
N THR A 153 5.51 13.74 -18.19
CA THR A 153 4.55 13.57 -17.10
C THR A 153 4.29 12.09 -16.88
N ILE A 154 4.57 11.61 -15.67
CA ILE A 154 4.36 10.21 -15.29
C ILE A 154 3.32 10.17 -14.20
N THR A 155 2.33 9.27 -14.33
CA THR A 155 1.24 9.14 -13.37
C THR A 155 1.02 7.70 -12.94
N TYR A 156 0.57 7.52 -11.71
CA TYR A 156 0.10 6.25 -11.16
C TYR A 156 -1.13 6.50 -10.28
N ASN A 157 -2.22 5.77 -10.51
CA ASN A 157 -3.50 5.96 -9.82
C ASN A 157 -3.93 7.44 -9.74
N ASN A 158 -3.88 8.16 -10.88
CA ASN A 158 -4.21 9.58 -11.02
C ASN A 158 -3.34 10.55 -10.19
N LYS A 159 -2.20 10.08 -9.68
CA LYS A 159 -1.21 10.93 -9.00
C LYS A 159 0.01 11.10 -9.88
N THR A 160 0.46 12.35 -10.03
CA THR A 160 1.72 12.65 -10.74
C THR A 160 2.90 12.26 -9.87
N LEU A 161 3.82 11.49 -10.45
CA LEU A 161 5.05 11.05 -9.81
C LEU A 161 6.10 12.17 -9.80
N LYS A 162 6.96 12.18 -8.81
CA LYS A 162 8.01 13.18 -8.62
C LYS A 162 9.37 12.62 -9.02
N LYS A 163 10.04 13.33 -9.97
CA LYS A 163 11.42 13.03 -10.32
C LYS A 163 12.30 13.07 -9.06
N ASP A 164 13.31 12.20 -9.02
CA ASP A 164 14.28 12.01 -7.94
C ASP A 164 13.71 11.46 -6.62
N THR A 165 12.38 11.39 -6.48
CA THR A 165 11.67 10.73 -5.37
C THR A 165 11.11 9.38 -5.80
N ASP A 166 10.30 9.36 -6.86
CA ASP A 166 9.60 8.19 -7.36
C ASP A 166 10.30 7.53 -8.55
N TYR A 167 11.10 8.30 -9.29
CA TYR A 167 11.86 7.82 -10.44
C TYR A 167 13.07 8.70 -10.76
N THR A 168 13.99 8.16 -11.56
CA THR A 168 15.09 8.89 -12.21
C THR A 168 14.98 8.76 -13.73
N LEU A 169 15.60 9.69 -14.47
CA LEU A 169 15.63 9.69 -15.94
C LEU A 169 17.06 9.58 -16.45
N SER A 170 17.22 8.84 -17.53
CA SER A 170 18.41 8.88 -18.37
C SER A 170 17.98 8.98 -19.84
N TYR A 171 18.87 9.51 -20.67
CA TYR A 171 18.57 9.79 -22.08
C TYR A 171 19.65 9.19 -22.96
N SER A 172 19.28 8.72 -24.16
CA SER A 172 20.22 8.36 -25.23
C SER A 172 19.76 8.93 -26.55
N ASP A 173 20.72 9.15 -27.44
CA ASP A 173 20.52 9.70 -28.80
C ASP A 173 19.81 11.06 -28.83
N ASN A 174 19.95 11.84 -27.76
CA ASN A 174 19.19 13.05 -27.50
C ASN A 174 19.93 14.37 -27.85
N ILE A 175 20.86 14.31 -28.82
CA ILE A 175 21.56 15.48 -29.36
C ILE A 175 21.19 15.71 -30.82
N ASN A 176 21.31 14.66 -31.65
CA ASN A 176 21.13 14.76 -33.10
C ASN A 176 19.67 14.54 -33.52
N ALA A 177 19.31 15.05 -34.73
CA ALA A 177 18.04 14.76 -35.35
C ALA A 177 17.85 13.24 -35.54
N GLY A 178 16.67 12.71 -35.16
CA GLY A 178 16.36 11.29 -35.14
C GLY A 178 15.44 10.93 -34.00
N THR A 179 15.47 9.66 -33.60
CA THR A 179 14.69 9.15 -32.46
C THR A 179 15.59 9.06 -31.23
N ALA A 180 15.22 9.82 -30.20
CA ALA A 180 15.86 9.77 -28.89
C ALA A 180 15.05 8.90 -27.94
N THR A 181 15.72 8.31 -26.94
CA THR A 181 15.11 7.44 -25.92
C THR A 181 15.25 8.03 -24.54
N ILE A 182 14.17 7.97 -23.76
CA ILE A 182 14.15 8.25 -22.32
C ILE A 182 13.98 6.93 -21.58
N THR A 183 14.91 6.61 -20.70
CA THR A 183 14.76 5.50 -19.75
C THR A 183 14.33 6.05 -18.39
N ILE A 184 13.25 5.49 -17.86
CA ILE A 184 12.65 5.85 -16.60
C ILE A 184 12.92 4.72 -15.62
N THR A 185 13.68 4.98 -14.56
CA THR A 185 14.03 3.98 -13.54
C THR A 185 13.28 4.30 -12.25
N GLY A 186 12.52 3.32 -11.74
CA GLY A 186 11.76 3.44 -10.49
C GLY A 186 12.66 3.63 -9.27
N LYS A 187 12.14 4.40 -8.30
CA LYS A 187 12.79 4.71 -7.02
C LYS A 187 11.76 4.76 -5.90
N GLY A 188 12.18 4.50 -4.66
CA GLY A 188 11.29 4.59 -3.49
C GLY A 188 10.15 3.56 -3.55
N ASN A 189 8.94 4.03 -3.83
CA ASN A 189 7.76 3.16 -3.93
C ASN A 189 7.63 2.42 -5.29
N PHE A 190 8.54 2.70 -6.22
CA PHE A 190 8.56 2.09 -7.55
C PHE A 190 9.88 1.35 -7.81
N THR A 191 9.82 0.33 -8.66
CA THR A 191 10.97 -0.51 -9.03
C THR A 191 10.97 -0.86 -10.51
N GLY A 192 12.10 -1.31 -11.01
CA GLY A 192 12.27 -1.67 -12.43
C GLY A 192 12.41 -0.46 -13.34
N MET A 193 12.34 -0.68 -14.63
CA MET A 193 12.53 0.34 -15.66
C MET A 193 11.43 0.25 -16.71
N THR A 194 11.12 1.41 -17.32
CA THR A 194 10.34 1.51 -18.56
C THR A 194 11.01 2.55 -19.45
N SER A 195 10.66 2.59 -20.72
CA SER A 195 11.23 3.55 -21.66
C SER A 195 10.19 4.12 -22.59
N MET A 196 10.46 5.30 -23.11
CA MET A 196 9.72 5.94 -24.20
C MET A 196 10.67 6.62 -25.17
N THR A 197 10.19 6.95 -26.36
CA THR A 197 10.96 7.68 -27.36
C THR A 197 10.32 9.03 -27.67
N PHE A 198 11.12 9.95 -28.17
CA PHE A 198 10.66 11.19 -28.77
C PHE A 198 11.47 11.50 -30.02
N ILE A 199 10.92 12.33 -30.90
CA ILE A 199 11.57 12.69 -32.17
C ILE A 199 12.29 14.04 -32.02
N ILE A 200 13.53 14.08 -32.48
CA ILE A 200 14.26 15.33 -32.72
C ILE A 200 14.22 15.60 -34.23
N THR A 201 13.51 16.65 -34.63
CA THR A 201 13.39 17.06 -36.01
C THR A 201 14.61 17.87 -36.45
N GLN A 202 14.93 17.81 -37.74
CA GLN A 202 15.96 18.66 -38.34
C GLN A 202 15.60 20.13 -38.17
N LYS A 203 16.61 20.97 -37.98
CA LYS A 203 16.46 22.44 -38.04
C LYS A 203 16.51 22.89 -39.52
N SER A 204 15.63 23.81 -39.93
CA SER A 204 15.65 24.36 -41.28
C SER A 204 16.93 25.16 -41.52
N ALA A 205 17.58 24.91 -42.64
CA ALA A 205 18.74 25.74 -43.09
C ALA A 205 18.40 27.19 -43.32
N GLU A 206 17.11 27.53 -43.54
CA GLU A 206 16.63 28.92 -43.68
C GLU A 206 16.79 29.73 -42.38
N LYS A 207 16.99 29.07 -41.25
CA LYS A 207 17.25 29.70 -39.95
C LYS A 207 18.73 29.92 -39.66
N LEU A 208 19.62 29.60 -40.61
CA LEU A 208 21.04 29.83 -40.47
C LEU A 208 21.40 31.25 -40.99
N ASN A 209 22.35 31.87 -40.34
CA ASN A 209 22.91 33.13 -40.78
C ASN A 209 24.02 32.88 -41.80
N ILE A 210 23.94 33.56 -42.94
CA ILE A 210 24.99 33.59 -43.96
C ILE A 210 25.65 34.97 -43.90
N SER A 211 26.98 35.00 -43.73
CA SER A 211 27.72 36.24 -43.71
C SER A 211 27.59 36.98 -45.08
N GLU A 212 27.68 38.29 -45.05
CA GLU A 212 27.73 39.10 -46.25
C GLU A 212 28.89 38.60 -47.15
N ILE A 213 28.61 38.43 -48.45
CA ILE A 213 29.59 38.07 -49.44
C ILE A 213 30.08 39.33 -50.13
N ALA A 214 31.34 39.69 -49.92
CA ALA A 214 31.95 40.85 -50.56
C ALA A 214 31.89 40.77 -52.08
N ASN A 215 31.81 41.92 -52.73
CA ASN A 215 31.86 42.00 -54.19
C ASN A 215 33.13 41.37 -54.78
N GLN A 216 32.96 40.60 -55.82
CA GLN A 216 34.05 39.86 -56.47
C GLN A 216 34.41 40.58 -57.80
N ILE A 217 35.70 40.60 -58.15
CA ILE A 217 36.18 41.18 -59.43
C ILE A 217 36.10 40.10 -60.52
N TYR A 218 35.64 40.47 -61.70
CA TYR A 218 35.60 39.55 -62.86
C TYR A 218 36.98 39.00 -63.21
N THR A 219 37.10 37.70 -63.29
CA THR A 219 38.39 36.97 -63.55
C THR A 219 38.40 36.18 -64.86
N GLY A 220 37.30 36.18 -65.65
CA GLY A 220 37.15 35.31 -66.82
C GLY A 220 36.92 33.83 -66.46
N LYS A 221 36.87 33.46 -65.18
CA LYS A 221 36.67 32.10 -64.63
C LYS A 221 35.55 32.07 -63.63
N LYS A 222 35.09 30.84 -63.24
CA LYS A 222 34.11 30.67 -62.17
C LYS A 222 34.64 31.23 -60.84
N ILE A 223 33.91 32.13 -60.23
CA ILE A 223 34.24 32.72 -58.94
C ILE A 223 33.50 31.91 -57.85
N LYS A 224 34.23 31.51 -56.79
CA LYS A 224 33.70 30.78 -55.60
C LYS A 224 34.11 31.54 -54.33
N PRO A 225 33.33 32.52 -53.89
CA PRO A 225 33.66 33.26 -52.69
C PRO A 225 33.57 32.37 -51.47
N ASN A 226 34.33 32.66 -50.46
CA ASN A 226 34.18 32.04 -49.12
C ASN A 226 32.89 32.57 -48.49
N VAL A 227 32.09 31.64 -47.91
CA VAL A 227 30.87 31.94 -47.22
C VAL A 227 31.00 31.40 -45.79
N VAL A 228 30.71 32.23 -44.82
CA VAL A 228 30.59 31.81 -43.43
C VAL A 228 29.12 31.63 -43.09
N ILE A 229 28.78 30.41 -42.65
CA ILE A 229 27.42 30.07 -42.23
C ILE A 229 27.46 29.80 -40.75
N THR A 230 26.59 30.45 -40.00
CA THR A 230 26.51 30.29 -38.54
C THR A 230 25.12 29.93 -38.09
N ASP A 231 25.02 29.08 -37.08
CA ASP A 231 23.81 28.82 -36.33
C ASP A 231 23.86 29.66 -35.04
N THR A 232 23.09 30.76 -34.99
CA THR A 232 23.11 31.70 -33.86
C THR A 232 22.26 31.24 -32.68
N GLU A 233 21.51 30.15 -32.85
CA GLU A 233 20.67 29.58 -31.79
C GLU A 233 21.32 28.31 -31.18
N ARG A 234 22.57 28.05 -31.47
CA ARG A 234 23.34 26.89 -30.96
C ARG A 234 24.10 27.22 -29.69
#